data_872fca5458c97e452c3954060e00bba4
#
_entry.id   872fca5458c97e452c3954060e00bba4
#
_cell.length_a   1.000
_cell.length_b   1.000
_cell.length_c   1.000
_cell.angle_alpha   90.00
_cell.angle_beta   90.00
_cell.angle_gamma   90.00
#
_symmetry.space_group_name_H-M   'P 1'
#
loop_
_entity.id
_entity.type
_entity.pdbx_description
1 polymer ?
#
loop_
_entity_poly.entity_id
_entity_poly.type
_entity_poly.pdbx_seq_one_letter_code
_entity_poly.pdbx_strand_id
1 'polypeptide(L)'
;MTQIGILGGGPAGLLMAVLLAKRGHGVQVFERRADPRLATADAGRSINLALAARGIRALREAGVMTALQDHLVPMRGRQLHNSDGSELFAAYSQHDDESIFSVSRSLLTRELTQVATRTAGVSLHFNHACTGLAADGTPLLHDALQRSLPVPQLSRWIAADGAGSAVRHALQARGVLQAQEQYIEHDYKELDIPAGSPLVREALHIWPRGGFMLIALPNADGSFTATLFLARDGAVSFAALQTDEAVQQFFAREFADVAGLIPALAAQFAAHPQSRLGSVYAAPWHLDEQLLLIGDAAHAMVPFHGQGMNCAFEDCRILDELLADGQPGPFARFSTQRKPDADAIVQMALENHAEMSDSVRSARFNLQRELALQLQRRHPQHFVPRYSMVTFRDDIGYATALNRGRVQQQLLDEMTLPAHDGSLPTAASLDWAHWDAQVTARLTPL
;
A
#
# COMPACT_ATOMS: atom_id res chain seq x y z
N MET A 1 -28.20 3.87 19.17
CA MET A 1 -27.50 4.38 17.94
C MET A 1 -26.46 5.39 18.36
N THR A 2 -25.22 5.17 18.04
CA THR A 2 -24.13 6.10 18.31
C THR A 2 -23.93 6.99 17.09
N GLN A 3 -23.62 8.27 17.28
CA GLN A 3 -23.29 9.19 16.20
C GLN A 3 -21.76 9.31 16.11
N ILE A 4 -21.19 8.99 14.96
CA ILE A 4 -19.74 8.92 14.74
C ILE A 4 -19.33 9.85 13.61
N GLY A 5 -18.30 10.66 13.86
CA GLY A 5 -17.66 11.51 12.85
C GLY A 5 -16.43 10.82 12.23
N ILE A 6 -16.27 10.96 10.93
CA ILE A 6 -15.08 10.50 10.22
C ILE A 6 -14.43 11.70 9.54
N LEU A 7 -13.16 11.92 9.82
CA LEU A 7 -12.34 12.98 9.23
C LEU A 7 -11.52 12.37 8.08
N GLY A 8 -11.83 12.76 6.85
CA GLY A 8 -11.24 12.23 5.62
C GLY A 8 -12.17 11.27 4.86
N GLY A 9 -12.57 11.68 3.65
CA GLY A 9 -13.35 10.89 2.69
C GLY A 9 -12.47 10.15 1.68
N GLY A 10 -11.28 9.71 2.10
CA GLY A 10 -10.45 8.77 1.35
C GLY A 10 -11.02 7.34 1.40
N PRO A 11 -10.38 6.37 0.68
CA PRO A 11 -10.89 4.99 0.63
C PRO A 11 -11.14 4.37 2.02
N ALA A 12 -10.23 4.55 2.98
CA ALA A 12 -10.40 4.01 4.34
C ALA A 12 -11.58 4.66 5.08
N GLY A 13 -11.69 6.00 5.05
CA GLY A 13 -12.79 6.69 5.74
C GLY A 13 -14.15 6.35 5.16
N LEU A 14 -14.27 6.23 3.84
CA LEU A 14 -15.51 5.81 3.18
C LEU A 14 -15.87 4.36 3.49
N LEU A 15 -14.90 3.44 3.46
CA LEU A 15 -15.13 2.05 3.83
C LEU A 15 -15.58 1.93 5.29
N MET A 16 -14.92 2.64 6.20
CA MET A 16 -15.29 2.69 7.62
C MET A 16 -16.73 3.21 7.81
N ALA A 17 -17.10 4.26 7.05
CA ALA A 17 -18.47 4.80 7.11
C ALA A 17 -19.52 3.76 6.72
N VAL A 18 -19.25 3.00 5.66
CA VAL A 18 -20.17 1.93 5.21
C VAL A 18 -20.30 0.84 6.26
N LEU A 19 -19.18 0.35 6.83
CA LEU A 19 -19.17 -0.69 7.85
C LEU A 19 -19.96 -0.26 9.10
N LEU A 20 -19.68 0.92 9.63
CA LEU A 20 -20.38 1.46 10.81
C LEU A 20 -21.88 1.66 10.59
N ALA A 21 -22.27 2.19 9.43
CA ALA A 21 -23.68 2.39 9.10
C ALA A 21 -24.44 1.06 8.98
N LYS A 22 -23.80 0.01 8.44
CA LYS A 22 -24.35 -1.36 8.43
C LYS A 22 -24.59 -1.93 9.84
N ARG A 23 -23.84 -1.45 10.85
CA ARG A 23 -24.06 -1.77 12.27
C ARG A 23 -25.17 -0.91 12.91
N GLY A 24 -25.78 0.01 12.16
CA GLY A 24 -26.84 0.88 12.66
C GLY A 24 -26.35 2.16 13.35
N HIS A 25 -25.07 2.53 13.18
CA HIS A 25 -24.58 3.83 13.61
C HIS A 25 -24.98 4.94 12.63
N GLY A 26 -25.19 6.16 13.12
CA GLY A 26 -25.24 7.36 12.28
C GLY A 26 -23.82 7.85 12.02
N VAL A 27 -23.44 8.07 10.77
CA VAL A 27 -22.08 8.43 10.39
C VAL A 27 -22.05 9.70 9.57
N GLN A 28 -21.18 10.64 9.95
CA GLN A 28 -20.92 11.86 9.20
C GLN A 28 -19.46 11.89 8.76
N VAL A 29 -19.22 11.97 7.45
CA VAL A 29 -17.86 12.02 6.87
C VAL A 29 -17.57 13.44 6.41
N PHE A 30 -16.41 13.98 6.82
CA PHE A 30 -15.94 15.32 6.46
C PHE A 30 -14.70 15.20 5.58
N GLU A 31 -14.81 15.65 4.32
CA GLU A 31 -13.74 15.58 3.32
C GLU A 31 -13.37 16.98 2.83
N ARG A 32 -12.06 17.29 2.82
CA ARG A 32 -11.55 18.59 2.39
C ARG A 32 -11.72 18.88 0.90
N ARG A 33 -11.71 17.84 0.06
CA ARG A 33 -11.84 17.95 -1.39
C ARG A 33 -13.31 18.06 -1.80
N ALA A 34 -13.53 18.51 -3.02
CA ALA A 34 -14.83 18.47 -3.66
C ALA A 34 -15.30 17.01 -3.87
N ASP A 35 -16.58 16.84 -4.13
CA ASP A 35 -17.19 15.55 -4.41
C ASP A 35 -16.53 14.88 -5.64
N PRO A 36 -15.90 13.71 -5.49
CA PRO A 36 -15.20 13.04 -6.58
C PRO A 36 -16.14 12.56 -7.70
N ARG A 37 -17.44 12.51 -7.46
CA ARG A 37 -18.43 12.15 -8.47
C ARG A 37 -18.72 13.30 -9.46
N LEU A 38 -18.39 14.53 -9.07
CA LEU A 38 -18.56 15.73 -9.90
C LEU A 38 -17.32 16.07 -10.72
N ALA A 39 -16.18 15.42 -10.41
CA ALA A 39 -14.94 15.62 -11.17
C ALA A 39 -15.08 15.00 -12.57
N THR A 40 -14.62 15.73 -13.60
CA THR A 40 -14.44 15.17 -14.94
C THR A 40 -13.39 14.05 -14.89
N ALA A 41 -13.49 13.06 -15.78
CA ALA A 41 -12.60 11.89 -15.79
C ALA A 41 -11.10 12.25 -15.84
N ASP A 42 -10.75 13.43 -16.33
CA ASP A 42 -9.37 13.96 -16.45
C ASP A 42 -8.86 14.75 -15.23
N ALA A 43 -9.72 15.01 -14.25
CA ALA A 43 -9.36 15.84 -13.09
C ALA A 43 -8.68 15.03 -11.98
N GLY A 44 -7.48 14.59 -12.20
CA GLY A 44 -6.64 13.95 -11.19
C GLY A 44 -6.24 12.53 -11.56
N ARG A 45 -5.14 12.43 -12.28
CA ARG A 45 -4.39 11.19 -12.45
C ARG A 45 -4.06 10.66 -11.07
N SER A 46 -4.30 9.39 -10.86
CA SER A 46 -4.24 8.78 -9.55
C SER A 46 -3.38 7.54 -9.63
N ILE A 47 -2.44 7.45 -8.70
CA ILE A 47 -1.65 6.24 -8.51
C ILE A 47 -2.56 4.99 -8.52
N ASN A 48 -2.12 3.94 -9.20
CA ASN A 48 -2.77 2.66 -9.11
C ASN A 48 -2.40 1.97 -7.81
N LEU A 49 -3.40 1.35 -7.21
CA LEU A 49 -3.26 0.60 -5.97
C LEU A 49 -3.30 -0.89 -6.28
N ALA A 50 -2.52 -1.66 -5.54
CA ALA A 50 -2.53 -3.12 -5.59
C ALA A 50 -3.50 -3.64 -4.52
N LEU A 51 -4.68 -4.12 -4.93
CA LEU A 51 -5.66 -4.72 -4.03
C LEU A 51 -5.32 -6.20 -3.83
N ALA A 52 -5.18 -6.63 -2.58
CA ALA A 52 -4.79 -7.97 -2.15
C ALA A 52 -5.80 -8.56 -1.16
N ALA A 53 -5.59 -9.78 -0.68
CA ALA A 53 -6.56 -10.56 0.09
C ALA A 53 -7.21 -9.78 1.25
N ARG A 54 -6.41 -9.05 2.07
CA ARG A 54 -6.92 -8.28 3.22
C ARG A 54 -7.89 -7.18 2.81
N GLY A 55 -7.53 -6.41 1.78
CA GLY A 55 -8.39 -5.36 1.24
C GLY A 55 -9.65 -5.95 0.59
N ILE A 56 -9.52 -7.05 -0.15
CA ILE A 56 -10.64 -7.76 -0.76
C ILE A 56 -11.62 -8.25 0.31
N ARG A 57 -11.12 -8.82 1.40
CA ARG A 57 -11.95 -9.28 2.52
C ARG A 57 -12.76 -8.13 3.11
N ALA A 58 -12.12 -7.02 3.44
CA ALA A 58 -12.81 -5.86 4.01
C ALA A 58 -13.89 -5.28 3.06
N LEU A 59 -13.58 -5.21 1.75
CA LEU A 59 -14.55 -4.76 0.73
C LEU A 59 -15.71 -5.74 0.54
N ARG A 60 -15.48 -7.05 0.65
CA ARG A 60 -16.53 -8.08 0.61
C ARG A 60 -17.46 -7.96 1.81
N GLU A 61 -16.95 -7.85 3.02
CA GLU A 61 -17.72 -7.68 4.25
C GLU A 61 -18.57 -6.39 4.22
N ALA A 62 -18.00 -5.32 3.65
CA ALA A 62 -18.75 -4.08 3.40
C ALA A 62 -19.77 -4.18 2.25
N GLY A 63 -19.73 -5.24 1.42
CA GLY A 63 -20.59 -5.40 0.24
C GLY A 63 -20.26 -4.48 -0.92
N VAL A 64 -19.00 -4.01 -1.00
CA VAL A 64 -18.53 -3.05 -2.02
C VAL A 64 -17.94 -3.75 -3.24
N MET A 65 -17.48 -5.01 -3.11
CA MET A 65 -16.79 -5.73 -4.19
C MET A 65 -17.53 -5.79 -5.51
N THR A 66 -18.87 -5.96 -5.48
CA THR A 66 -19.68 -6.01 -6.71
C THR A 66 -19.60 -4.72 -7.53
N ALA A 67 -19.46 -3.56 -6.89
CA ALA A 67 -19.31 -2.28 -7.57
C ALA A 67 -17.91 -2.08 -8.19
N LEU A 68 -16.92 -2.88 -7.75
CA LEU A 68 -15.54 -2.73 -8.16
C LEU A 68 -15.08 -3.80 -9.17
N GLN A 69 -15.73 -4.95 -9.25
CA GLN A 69 -15.23 -6.12 -9.97
C GLN A 69 -14.87 -5.85 -11.42
N ASP A 70 -15.65 -5.03 -12.14
CA ASP A 70 -15.43 -4.71 -13.56
C ASP A 70 -14.27 -3.72 -13.78
N HIS A 71 -13.75 -3.16 -12.70
CA HIS A 71 -12.67 -2.17 -12.70
C HIS A 71 -11.34 -2.73 -12.20
N LEU A 72 -11.33 -3.98 -11.75
CA LEU A 72 -10.14 -4.64 -11.23
C LEU A 72 -9.39 -5.35 -12.37
N VAL A 73 -8.09 -5.07 -12.49
CA VAL A 73 -7.25 -5.76 -13.45
C VAL A 73 -6.36 -6.76 -12.70
N PRO A 74 -6.51 -8.08 -12.94
CA PRO A 74 -5.69 -9.08 -12.26
C PRO A 74 -4.23 -8.95 -12.69
N MET A 75 -3.32 -9.03 -11.72
CA MET A 75 -1.89 -9.16 -11.94
C MET A 75 -1.42 -10.47 -11.31
N ARG A 76 -0.93 -11.40 -12.17
CA ARG A 76 -0.51 -12.75 -11.78
C ARG A 76 0.95 -12.82 -11.38
N GLY A 77 1.72 -11.79 -11.70
CA GLY A 77 3.15 -11.76 -11.46
C GLY A 77 3.77 -10.40 -11.79
N ARG A 78 5.09 -10.39 -11.70
CA ARG A 78 5.94 -9.25 -12.10
C ARG A 78 6.59 -9.58 -13.44
N GLN A 79 6.49 -8.67 -14.41
CA GLN A 79 7.29 -8.71 -15.62
C GLN A 79 8.51 -7.83 -15.43
N LEU A 80 9.67 -8.43 -15.31
CA LEU A 80 10.95 -7.73 -15.12
C LEU A 80 11.55 -7.43 -16.49
N HIS A 81 11.98 -6.18 -16.69
CA HIS A 81 12.65 -5.69 -17.89
C HIS A 81 14.08 -5.27 -17.51
N ASN A 82 15.03 -6.16 -17.73
CA ASN A 82 16.42 -5.94 -17.34
C ASN A 82 17.11 -4.94 -18.29
N SER A 83 18.19 -4.31 -17.80
CA SER A 83 18.96 -3.32 -18.58
C SER A 83 19.69 -3.92 -19.79
N ASP A 84 19.88 -5.25 -19.86
CA ASP A 84 20.43 -5.97 -20.99
C ASP A 84 19.40 -6.36 -22.06
N GLY A 85 18.14 -5.91 -21.87
CA GLY A 85 17.02 -6.22 -22.77
C GLY A 85 16.37 -7.58 -22.51
N SER A 86 16.86 -8.37 -21.56
CA SER A 86 16.20 -9.62 -21.18
C SER A 86 14.95 -9.38 -20.35
N GLU A 87 13.94 -10.23 -20.53
CA GLU A 87 12.70 -10.18 -19.79
C GLU A 87 12.50 -11.45 -18.97
N LEU A 88 11.90 -11.30 -17.79
CA LEU A 88 11.57 -12.41 -16.91
C LEU A 88 10.19 -12.21 -16.28
N PHE A 89 9.28 -13.15 -16.52
CA PHE A 89 8.03 -13.21 -15.79
C PHE A 89 8.20 -13.96 -14.47
N ALA A 90 7.87 -13.30 -13.38
CA ALA A 90 7.97 -13.80 -12.04
C ALA A 90 6.58 -13.92 -11.42
N ALA A 91 5.96 -15.11 -11.50
CA ALA A 91 4.66 -15.37 -10.88
C ALA A 91 4.68 -15.03 -9.37
N TYR A 92 3.59 -14.47 -8.89
CA TYR A 92 3.42 -14.17 -7.45
C TYR A 92 3.21 -15.43 -6.63
N SER A 93 2.55 -16.43 -7.20
CA SER A 93 2.23 -17.69 -6.56
C SER A 93 2.32 -18.85 -7.54
N GLN A 94 2.28 -20.08 -6.99
CA GLN A 94 2.14 -21.32 -7.75
C GLN A 94 0.66 -21.73 -7.91
N HIS A 95 -0.28 -20.98 -7.32
CA HIS A 95 -1.71 -21.19 -7.38
C HIS A 95 -2.33 -20.20 -8.36
N ASP A 96 -3.08 -20.70 -9.34
CA ASP A 96 -3.65 -19.90 -10.43
C ASP A 96 -4.73 -18.90 -9.96
N ASP A 97 -5.33 -19.16 -8.82
CA ASP A 97 -6.35 -18.32 -8.18
C ASP A 97 -5.75 -17.20 -7.32
N GLU A 98 -4.46 -17.24 -7.03
CA GLU A 98 -3.76 -16.21 -6.28
C GLU A 98 -3.23 -15.10 -7.18
N SER A 99 -3.93 -13.98 -7.21
CA SER A 99 -3.53 -12.76 -7.92
C SER A 99 -3.80 -11.53 -7.06
N ILE A 100 -3.08 -10.45 -7.34
CA ILE A 100 -3.43 -9.12 -6.85
C ILE A 100 -4.13 -8.34 -7.96
N PHE A 101 -4.86 -7.30 -7.61
CA PHE A 101 -5.62 -6.54 -8.61
C PHE A 101 -5.15 -5.10 -8.63
N SER A 102 -4.86 -4.59 -9.83
CA SER A 102 -4.66 -3.16 -10.03
C SER A 102 -6.01 -2.46 -10.05
N VAL A 103 -6.09 -1.33 -9.35
CA VAL A 103 -7.26 -0.45 -9.34
C VAL A 103 -6.82 1.00 -9.22
N SER A 104 -7.39 1.89 -10.03
CA SER A 104 -7.17 3.33 -9.89
C SER A 104 -7.72 3.85 -8.56
N ARG A 105 -6.91 4.61 -7.82
CA ARG A 105 -7.31 5.20 -6.54
C ARG A 105 -8.49 6.15 -6.68
N SER A 106 -8.54 6.93 -7.76
CA SER A 106 -9.63 7.86 -8.04
C SER A 106 -10.95 7.11 -8.28
N LEU A 107 -10.90 6.05 -9.09
CA LEU A 107 -12.04 5.19 -9.36
C LEU A 107 -12.53 4.50 -8.08
N LEU A 108 -11.64 3.89 -7.32
CA LEU A 108 -11.97 3.25 -6.04
C LEU A 108 -12.64 4.25 -5.08
N THR A 109 -12.10 5.47 -4.97
CA THR A 109 -12.69 6.51 -4.12
C THR A 109 -14.09 6.91 -4.61
N ARG A 110 -14.28 7.04 -5.93
CA ARG A 110 -15.58 7.37 -6.52
C ARG A 110 -16.63 6.29 -6.24
N GLU A 111 -16.30 5.03 -6.47
CA GLU A 111 -17.21 3.91 -6.23
C GLU A 111 -17.55 3.76 -4.73
N LEU A 112 -16.58 3.87 -3.85
CA LEU A 112 -16.81 3.91 -2.40
C LEU A 112 -17.70 5.09 -2.00
N THR A 113 -17.51 6.28 -2.62
CA THR A 113 -18.38 7.44 -2.38
C THR A 113 -19.82 7.16 -2.81
N GLN A 114 -20.03 6.50 -3.95
CA GLN A 114 -21.37 6.12 -4.42
C GLN A 114 -22.05 5.13 -3.45
N VAL A 115 -21.30 4.11 -3.01
CA VAL A 115 -21.82 3.13 -2.04
C VAL A 115 -22.15 3.83 -0.72
N ALA A 116 -21.26 4.64 -0.18
CA ALA A 116 -21.46 5.38 1.07
C ALA A 116 -22.69 6.29 1.00
N THR A 117 -22.88 7.00 -0.12
CA THR A 117 -24.07 7.87 -0.33
C THR A 117 -25.39 7.10 -0.33
N ARG A 118 -25.37 5.86 -0.81
CA ARG A 118 -26.57 4.99 -0.85
C ARG A 118 -26.80 4.23 0.45
N THR A 119 -25.82 4.23 1.35
CA THR A 119 -25.91 3.51 2.63
C THR A 119 -26.70 4.35 3.64
N ALA A 120 -27.83 3.82 4.10
CA ALA A 120 -28.65 4.49 5.10
C ALA A 120 -27.84 4.80 6.37
N GLY A 121 -27.96 6.01 6.89
CA GLY A 121 -27.25 6.47 8.08
C GLY A 121 -25.88 7.14 7.78
N VAL A 122 -25.43 7.21 6.52
CA VAL A 122 -24.20 7.94 6.12
C VAL A 122 -24.57 9.31 5.57
N SER A 123 -23.86 10.35 6.04
CA SER A 123 -23.91 11.71 5.48
C SER A 123 -22.49 12.14 5.07
N LEU A 124 -22.34 12.64 3.85
CA LEU A 124 -21.04 13.08 3.31
C LEU A 124 -21.00 14.61 3.22
N HIS A 125 -19.99 15.23 3.79
CA HIS A 125 -19.75 16.67 3.79
C HIS A 125 -18.42 16.95 3.06
N PHE A 126 -18.53 17.35 1.79
CA PHE A 126 -17.36 17.74 0.98
C PHE A 126 -17.00 19.22 1.21
N ASN A 127 -15.78 19.61 0.87
CA ASN A 127 -15.21 20.93 1.14
C ASN A 127 -15.19 21.29 2.65
N HIS A 128 -15.01 20.27 3.48
CA HIS A 128 -14.91 20.40 4.94
C HIS A 128 -13.55 19.85 5.37
N ALA A 129 -12.56 20.73 5.53
CA ALA A 129 -11.21 20.36 5.95
C ALA A 129 -11.09 20.32 7.47
N CYS A 130 -10.63 19.21 8.03
CA CYS A 130 -10.15 19.21 9.40
C CYS A 130 -8.76 19.84 9.43
N THR A 131 -8.57 20.93 10.21
CA THR A 131 -7.31 21.66 10.30
C THR A 131 -6.61 21.47 11.63
N GLY A 132 -7.22 20.77 12.58
CA GLY A 132 -6.69 20.53 13.92
C GLY A 132 -7.77 20.17 14.92
N LEU A 133 -7.44 20.32 16.21
CA LEU A 133 -8.33 20.03 17.33
C LEU A 133 -8.43 21.24 18.27
N ALA A 134 -9.63 21.55 18.75
CA ALA A 134 -9.86 22.49 19.85
C ALA A 134 -9.38 21.93 21.19
N ALA A 135 -9.27 22.72 22.24
CA ALA A 135 -8.69 22.33 23.53
C ALA A 135 -9.37 21.09 24.16
N ASP A 136 -10.66 20.91 23.94
CA ASP A 136 -11.46 19.79 24.42
C ASP A 136 -11.36 18.52 23.54
N GLY A 137 -10.57 18.56 22.46
CA GLY A 137 -10.43 17.43 21.49
C GLY A 137 -11.42 17.47 20.33
N THR A 138 -12.34 18.44 20.29
CA THR A 138 -13.26 18.62 19.16
C THR A 138 -12.50 19.00 17.88
N PRO A 139 -12.78 18.37 16.72
CA PRO A 139 -12.17 18.76 15.46
C PRO A 139 -12.48 20.20 15.07
N LEU A 140 -11.52 20.87 14.42
CA LEU A 140 -11.71 22.18 13.82
C LEU A 140 -11.96 22.01 12.33
N LEU A 141 -13.18 22.36 11.88
CA LEU A 141 -13.58 22.23 10.48
C LEU A 141 -13.58 23.60 9.78
N HIS A 142 -13.02 23.65 8.58
CA HIS A 142 -12.97 24.84 7.74
C HIS A 142 -13.40 24.53 6.31
N ASP A 143 -14.00 25.53 5.66
CA ASP A 143 -14.30 25.46 4.21
C ASP A 143 -13.04 25.79 3.36
N ALA A 144 -13.22 25.76 2.03
CA ALA A 144 -12.14 26.07 1.09
C ALA A 144 -11.61 27.53 1.20
N LEU A 145 -12.38 28.42 1.80
CA LEU A 145 -11.99 29.83 2.08
C LEU A 145 -11.44 30.02 3.49
N GLN A 146 -11.11 28.94 4.20
CA GLN A 146 -10.63 28.92 5.58
C GLN A 146 -11.62 29.52 6.60
N ARG A 147 -12.89 29.55 6.30
CA ARG A 147 -13.94 29.98 7.25
C ARG A 147 -14.32 28.80 8.14
N SER A 148 -14.42 29.05 9.44
CA SER A 148 -14.82 28.03 10.42
C SER A 148 -16.23 27.53 10.13
N LEU A 149 -16.38 26.22 10.15
CA LEU A 149 -17.65 25.52 9.97
C LEU A 149 -18.15 24.98 11.32
N PRO A 150 -19.47 24.89 11.53
CA PRO A 150 -20.01 24.28 12.73
C PRO A 150 -19.64 22.79 12.80
N VAL A 151 -19.25 22.35 14.00
CA VAL A 151 -18.92 20.95 14.27
C VAL A 151 -20.11 20.32 15.00
N PRO A 152 -20.68 19.24 14.49
CA PRO A 152 -21.77 18.55 15.17
C PRO A 152 -21.28 17.88 16.46
N GLN A 153 -22.15 17.81 17.47
CA GLN A 153 -21.87 17.04 18.68
C GLN A 153 -22.01 15.55 18.38
N LEU A 154 -20.87 14.87 18.25
CA LEU A 154 -20.80 13.44 17.97
C LEU A 154 -20.12 12.69 19.12
N SER A 155 -20.48 11.44 19.30
CA SER A 155 -20.01 10.64 20.43
C SER A 155 -18.53 10.23 20.28
N ARG A 156 -18.07 10.03 19.05
CA ARG A 156 -16.73 9.56 18.71
C ARG A 156 -16.27 10.12 17.37
N TRP A 157 -14.96 10.23 17.22
CA TRP A 157 -14.31 10.65 15.99
C TRP A 157 -13.30 9.61 15.50
N ILE A 158 -13.25 9.37 14.19
CA ILE A 158 -12.26 8.53 13.54
C ILE A 158 -11.56 9.38 12.50
N ALA A 159 -10.25 9.55 12.66
CA ALA A 159 -9.41 10.30 11.73
C ALA A 159 -8.77 9.36 10.71
N ALA A 160 -9.22 9.47 9.46
CA ALA A 160 -8.71 8.82 8.25
C ALA A 160 -8.22 9.87 7.24
N ASP A 161 -7.61 10.96 7.75
CA ASP A 161 -7.24 12.16 7.00
C ASP A 161 -5.87 12.06 6.29
N GLY A 162 -5.30 10.84 6.27
CA GLY A 162 -4.17 10.45 5.43
C GLY A 162 -2.80 10.80 6.02
N ALA A 163 -1.74 10.60 5.24
CA ALA A 163 -0.35 10.71 5.69
C ALA A 163 -0.01 12.09 6.29
N GLY A 164 -0.59 13.17 5.77
CA GLY A 164 -0.45 14.53 6.31
C GLY A 164 -1.47 14.88 7.40
N SER A 165 -1.92 13.94 8.22
CA SER A 165 -2.99 14.08 9.20
C SER A 165 -2.85 15.30 10.11
N ALA A 166 -3.80 16.24 9.99
CA ALA A 166 -3.88 17.39 10.87
C ALA A 166 -4.24 16.98 12.31
N VAL A 167 -4.99 15.90 12.45
CA VAL A 167 -5.35 15.32 13.75
C VAL A 167 -4.11 14.76 14.46
N ARG A 168 -3.28 13.96 13.75
CA ARG A 168 -2.03 13.42 14.29
C ARG A 168 -1.11 14.53 14.77
N HIS A 169 -0.90 15.57 13.97
CA HIS A 169 -0.07 16.72 14.33
C HIS A 169 -0.62 17.47 15.55
N ALA A 170 -1.94 17.64 15.64
CA ALA A 170 -2.57 18.29 16.80
C ALA A 170 -2.41 17.45 18.09
N LEU A 171 -2.55 16.13 18.02
CA LEU A 171 -2.34 15.24 19.17
C LEU A 171 -0.86 15.19 19.59
N GLN A 172 0.06 15.20 18.63
CA GLN A 172 1.50 15.26 18.89
C GLN A 172 1.89 16.58 19.56
N ALA A 173 1.39 17.72 19.07
CA ALA A 173 1.63 19.04 19.68
C ALA A 173 1.14 19.15 21.13
N ARG A 174 0.16 18.34 21.51
CA ARG A 174 -0.38 18.25 22.89
C ARG A 174 0.34 17.22 23.77
N GLY A 175 1.30 16.47 23.21
CA GLY A 175 1.97 15.39 23.92
C GLY A 175 1.10 14.15 24.17
N VAL A 176 -0.06 14.02 23.51
CA VAL A 176 -0.95 12.85 23.62
C VAL A 176 -0.35 11.64 22.91
N LEU A 177 0.27 11.85 21.76
CA LEU A 177 0.98 10.81 21.03
C LEU A 177 2.40 11.27 20.66
N GLN A 178 3.24 10.29 20.36
CA GLN A 178 4.51 10.52 19.68
C GLN A 178 4.38 10.06 18.23
N ALA A 179 4.88 10.86 17.29
CA ALA A 179 4.93 10.50 15.90
C ALA A 179 6.29 10.85 15.30
N GLN A 180 6.78 9.96 14.45
CA GLN A 180 7.97 10.15 13.64
C GLN A 180 7.61 9.97 12.18
N GLU A 181 7.96 10.94 11.34
CA GLU A 181 7.89 10.85 9.89
C GLU A 181 9.29 10.57 9.37
N GLN A 182 9.44 9.46 8.65
CA GLN A 182 10.70 9.02 8.10
C GLN A 182 10.63 9.02 6.58
N TYR A 183 11.30 9.98 5.95
CA TYR A 183 11.37 10.10 4.50
C TYR A 183 12.60 9.37 3.97
N ILE A 184 12.44 8.68 2.84
CA ILE A 184 13.57 8.13 2.10
C ILE A 184 14.15 9.17 1.14
N GLU A 185 15.32 8.89 0.58
CA GLU A 185 16.00 9.80 -0.37
C GLU A 185 15.34 9.85 -1.75
N HIS A 186 14.45 8.91 -2.04
CA HIS A 186 13.72 8.82 -3.28
C HIS A 186 12.40 9.58 -3.22
N ASP A 187 12.06 10.17 -4.36
CA ASP A 187 10.74 10.69 -4.68
C ASP A 187 10.13 9.86 -5.81
N TYR A 188 8.90 10.13 -6.17
CA TYR A 188 8.27 9.48 -7.31
C TYR A 188 7.52 10.48 -8.20
N LYS A 189 7.36 10.07 -9.47
CA LYS A 189 6.59 10.80 -10.47
C LYS A 189 5.82 9.82 -11.35
N GLU A 190 4.57 10.13 -11.62
CA GLU A 190 3.69 9.31 -12.45
C GLU A 190 3.73 9.76 -13.91
N LEU A 191 3.58 8.79 -14.83
CA LEU A 191 3.53 8.97 -16.26
C LEU A 191 2.47 8.05 -16.85
N ASP A 192 1.89 8.40 -17.98
CA ASP A 192 0.82 7.62 -18.61
C ASP A 192 1.32 6.89 -19.85
N ILE A 193 0.99 5.61 -19.94
CA ILE A 193 1.15 4.80 -21.14
C ILE A 193 -0.26 4.52 -21.67
N PRO A 194 -0.62 4.95 -22.89
CA PRO A 194 -1.96 4.78 -23.45
C PRO A 194 -2.31 3.32 -23.71
N ALA A 195 -3.60 3.04 -23.87
CA ALA A 195 -4.09 1.74 -24.30
C ALA A 195 -3.51 1.34 -25.66
N GLY A 196 -3.33 0.02 -25.87
CA GLY A 196 -2.75 -0.52 -27.10
C GLY A 196 -1.22 -0.66 -27.06
N SER A 197 -0.58 -0.41 -25.89
CA SER A 197 0.83 -0.74 -25.69
C SER A 197 1.05 -2.26 -25.72
N PRO A 198 2.27 -2.74 -26.09
CA PRO A 198 2.59 -4.18 -26.12
C PRO A 198 2.78 -4.81 -24.74
N LEU A 199 2.64 -4.04 -23.66
CA LEU A 199 2.83 -4.54 -22.31
C LEU A 199 1.79 -5.60 -21.93
N VAL A 200 2.22 -6.63 -21.20
CA VAL A 200 1.35 -7.70 -20.71
C VAL A 200 0.37 -7.15 -19.69
N ARG A 201 -0.92 -7.19 -19.99
CA ARG A 201 -1.97 -6.59 -19.16
C ARG A 201 -2.08 -7.20 -17.77
N GLU A 202 -1.82 -8.50 -17.62
CA GLU A 202 -1.96 -9.22 -16.35
C GLU A 202 -0.67 -9.27 -15.53
N ALA A 203 0.17 -8.24 -15.63
CA ALA A 203 1.44 -8.15 -14.92
C ALA A 203 1.69 -6.77 -14.32
N LEU A 204 2.41 -6.74 -13.20
CA LEU A 204 3.13 -5.55 -12.74
C LEU A 204 4.46 -5.48 -13.49
N HIS A 205 4.64 -4.49 -14.33
CA HIS A 205 5.90 -4.26 -15.03
C HIS A 205 6.89 -3.54 -14.14
N ILE A 206 8.16 -3.99 -14.13
CA ILE A 206 9.24 -3.40 -13.34
C ILE A 206 10.50 -3.31 -14.19
N TRP A 207 11.08 -2.12 -14.27
CA TRP A 207 12.39 -1.83 -14.87
C TRP A 207 13.38 -1.48 -13.76
N PRO A 208 14.08 -2.45 -13.16
CA PRO A 208 15.09 -2.20 -12.12
C PRO A 208 16.38 -1.64 -12.76
N ARG A 209 16.97 -0.61 -12.14
CA ARG A 209 18.17 0.08 -12.68
C ARG A 209 19.25 0.33 -11.63
N GLY A 210 19.34 -0.53 -10.60
CA GLY A 210 20.39 -0.41 -9.59
C GLY A 210 20.29 0.86 -8.75
N GLY A 211 19.35 0.89 -7.82
CA GLY A 211 19.09 2.03 -6.93
C GLY A 211 17.90 2.91 -7.34
N PHE A 212 17.36 2.76 -8.55
CA PHE A 212 16.11 3.38 -8.98
C PHE A 212 15.33 2.45 -9.90
N MET A 213 14.06 2.74 -10.15
CA MET A 213 13.21 1.90 -11.00
C MET A 213 12.04 2.66 -11.60
N LEU A 214 11.56 2.13 -12.71
CA LEU A 214 10.23 2.43 -13.25
C LEU A 214 9.34 1.22 -13.01
N ILE A 215 8.09 1.45 -12.62
CA ILE A 215 7.07 0.39 -12.60
C ILE A 215 5.88 0.82 -13.47
N ALA A 216 5.07 -0.12 -13.96
CA ALA A 216 3.80 0.21 -14.61
C ALA A 216 2.71 -0.78 -14.19
N LEU A 217 1.57 -0.23 -13.77
CA LEU A 217 0.38 -0.98 -13.37
C LEU A 217 -0.72 -0.80 -14.42
N PRO A 218 -1.43 -1.88 -14.80
CA PRO A 218 -2.49 -1.81 -15.78
C PRO A 218 -3.74 -1.10 -15.26
N ASN A 219 -4.43 -0.39 -16.15
CA ASN A 219 -5.75 0.19 -15.94
C ASN A 219 -6.84 -0.64 -16.63
N ALA A 220 -8.09 -0.49 -16.19
CA ALA A 220 -9.23 -1.21 -16.75
C ALA A 220 -9.47 -0.91 -18.23
N ASP A 221 -9.13 0.29 -18.70
CA ASP A 221 -9.25 0.74 -20.10
C ASP A 221 -8.13 0.24 -21.02
N GLY A 222 -7.17 -0.53 -20.49
CA GLY A 222 -6.01 -1.04 -21.23
C GLY A 222 -4.80 -0.13 -21.26
N SER A 223 -4.86 1.05 -20.66
CA SER A 223 -3.72 1.91 -20.41
C SER A 223 -2.90 1.44 -19.21
N PHE A 224 -1.73 2.06 -18.97
CA PHE A 224 -0.93 1.80 -17.76
C PHE A 224 -0.55 3.12 -17.09
N THR A 225 -0.52 3.10 -15.77
CA THR A 225 0.11 4.15 -14.98
C THR A 225 1.53 3.72 -14.66
N ALA A 226 2.50 4.43 -15.26
CA ALA A 226 3.91 4.23 -14.98
C ALA A 226 4.36 5.15 -13.83
N THR A 227 5.21 4.65 -12.93
CA THR A 227 5.73 5.42 -11.80
C THR A 227 7.25 5.29 -11.74
N LEU A 228 7.93 6.42 -11.93
CA LEU A 228 9.38 6.52 -11.76
C LEU A 228 9.70 6.79 -10.29
N PHE A 229 10.48 5.91 -9.67
CA PHE A 229 11.10 6.10 -8.36
C PHE A 229 12.57 6.43 -8.58
N LEU A 230 12.99 7.62 -8.14
CA LEU A 230 14.34 8.14 -8.39
C LEU A 230 14.81 8.96 -7.18
N ALA A 231 16.12 8.98 -6.95
CA ALA A 231 16.71 9.83 -5.94
C ALA A 231 16.35 11.31 -6.18
N ARG A 232 16.17 12.06 -5.09
CA ARG A 232 15.86 13.50 -5.16
C ARG A 232 17.03 14.28 -5.67
N ASP A 233 18.21 14.01 -5.14
CA ASP A 233 19.46 14.71 -5.39
C ASP A 233 20.57 13.74 -5.83
N GLY A 234 21.57 14.23 -6.54
CA GLY A 234 22.70 13.47 -7.03
C GLY A 234 22.83 13.46 -8.56
N ALA A 235 23.79 12.69 -9.08
CA ALA A 235 24.08 12.64 -10.52
C ALA A 235 22.96 12.00 -11.34
N VAL A 236 22.26 11.00 -10.77
CA VAL A 236 21.08 10.34 -11.36
C VAL A 236 19.92 10.62 -10.41
N SER A 237 19.21 11.72 -10.64
CA SER A 237 18.20 12.23 -9.71
C SER A 237 17.18 13.12 -10.39
N PHE A 238 16.07 13.41 -9.71
CA PHE A 238 15.11 14.42 -10.18
C PHE A 238 15.74 15.81 -10.31
N ALA A 239 16.68 16.17 -9.46
CA ALA A 239 17.41 17.46 -9.55
C ALA A 239 18.23 17.58 -10.85
N ALA A 240 18.65 16.47 -11.45
CA ALA A 240 19.35 16.46 -12.73
C ALA A 240 18.40 16.50 -13.96
N LEU A 241 17.10 16.30 -13.78
CA LEU A 241 16.10 16.18 -14.85
C LEU A 241 15.24 17.47 -14.96
N GLN A 242 15.89 18.62 -15.12
CA GLN A 242 15.21 19.93 -15.11
C GLN A 242 14.87 20.47 -16.51
N THR A 243 15.35 19.84 -17.58
CA THR A 243 15.06 20.24 -18.96
C THR A 243 14.47 19.07 -19.74
N ASP A 244 13.72 19.39 -20.82
CA ASP A 244 13.12 18.40 -21.71
C ASP A 244 14.18 17.46 -22.30
N GLU A 245 15.34 18.00 -22.68
CA GLU A 245 16.46 17.24 -23.24
C GLU A 245 17.04 16.28 -22.21
N ALA A 246 17.20 16.73 -20.95
CA ALA A 246 17.73 15.88 -19.89
C ALA A 246 16.78 14.71 -19.59
N VAL A 247 15.46 14.96 -19.58
CA VAL A 247 14.44 13.91 -19.41
C VAL A 247 14.48 12.92 -20.58
N GLN A 248 14.50 13.40 -21.82
CA GLN A 248 14.54 12.55 -23.01
C GLN A 248 15.82 11.69 -23.04
N GLN A 249 16.99 12.27 -22.76
CA GLN A 249 18.27 11.55 -22.72
C GLN A 249 18.28 10.50 -21.59
N PHE A 250 17.77 10.84 -20.43
CA PHE A 250 17.66 9.90 -19.31
C PHE A 250 16.81 8.68 -19.67
N PHE A 251 15.60 8.90 -20.18
CA PHE A 251 14.71 7.81 -20.57
C PHE A 251 15.27 7.00 -21.76
N ALA A 252 15.88 7.64 -22.75
CA ALA A 252 16.52 6.95 -23.88
C ALA A 252 17.69 6.05 -23.42
N ARG A 253 18.43 6.45 -22.40
CA ARG A 253 19.53 5.67 -21.84
C ARG A 253 19.07 4.55 -20.90
N GLU A 254 18.16 4.86 -19.99
CA GLU A 254 17.81 3.94 -18.89
C GLU A 254 16.55 3.08 -19.21
N PHE A 255 15.66 3.58 -20.03
CA PHE A 255 14.33 3.00 -20.27
C PHE A 255 13.96 3.02 -21.76
N ALA A 256 14.92 2.69 -22.64
CA ALA A 256 14.77 2.76 -24.09
C ALA A 256 13.57 1.96 -24.63
N ASP A 257 13.28 0.82 -24.00
CA ASP A 257 12.20 -0.12 -24.34
C ASP A 257 10.80 0.43 -23.99
N VAL A 258 10.69 1.35 -23.04
CA VAL A 258 9.40 1.93 -22.63
C VAL A 258 9.27 3.42 -22.95
N ALA A 259 10.36 4.13 -23.20
CA ALA A 259 10.33 5.56 -23.48
C ALA A 259 9.41 5.92 -24.66
N GLY A 260 9.42 5.10 -25.72
CA GLY A 260 8.55 5.27 -26.89
C GLY A 260 7.06 4.98 -26.64
N LEU A 261 6.72 4.36 -25.51
CA LEU A 261 5.34 4.08 -25.11
C LEU A 261 4.69 5.24 -24.35
N ILE A 262 5.48 6.22 -23.90
CA ILE A 262 5.02 7.39 -23.13
C ILE A 262 4.92 8.60 -24.09
N PRO A 263 3.73 8.96 -24.55
CA PRO A 263 3.58 10.07 -25.50
C PRO A 263 3.90 11.40 -24.82
N ALA A 264 4.56 12.30 -25.55
CA ALA A 264 4.96 13.62 -25.05
C ALA A 264 5.65 13.55 -23.68
N LEU A 265 6.60 12.60 -23.52
CA LEU A 265 7.26 12.25 -22.25
C LEU A 265 7.72 13.47 -21.44
N ALA A 266 8.47 14.41 -22.06
CA ALA A 266 8.98 15.58 -21.36
C ALA A 266 7.85 16.49 -20.85
N ALA A 267 6.78 16.68 -21.67
CA ALA A 267 5.63 17.48 -21.26
C ALA A 267 4.85 16.82 -20.10
N GLN A 268 4.65 15.51 -20.14
CA GLN A 268 4.07 14.79 -19.00
C GLN A 268 4.95 14.91 -17.75
N PHE A 269 6.26 14.73 -17.91
CA PHE A 269 7.22 14.83 -16.82
C PHE A 269 7.20 16.21 -16.17
N ALA A 270 7.10 17.29 -16.95
CA ALA A 270 7.00 18.65 -16.44
C ALA A 270 5.65 18.92 -15.75
N ALA A 271 4.54 18.40 -16.31
CA ALA A 271 3.19 18.68 -15.83
C ALA A 271 2.81 17.90 -14.55
N HIS A 272 3.38 16.70 -14.36
CA HIS A 272 3.01 15.85 -13.24
C HIS A 272 3.83 16.20 -11.98
N PRO A 273 3.20 16.17 -10.79
CA PRO A 273 3.89 16.52 -9.56
C PRO A 273 4.95 15.47 -9.20
N GLN A 274 6.07 15.93 -8.65
CA GLN A 274 7.02 15.11 -7.93
C GLN A 274 6.56 15.00 -6.47
N SER A 275 6.47 13.78 -5.95
CA SER A 275 5.96 13.51 -4.61
C SER A 275 6.97 12.77 -3.75
N ARG A 276 7.03 13.12 -2.47
CA ARG A 276 7.95 12.52 -1.50
C ARG A 276 7.44 11.15 -1.05
N LEU A 277 8.39 10.28 -0.73
CA LEU A 277 8.13 8.97 -0.14
C LEU A 277 8.53 8.96 1.34
N GLY A 278 7.60 8.56 2.19
CA GLY A 278 7.86 8.49 3.61
C GLY A 278 6.94 7.52 4.35
N SER A 279 7.35 7.19 5.55
CA SER A 279 6.60 6.35 6.47
C SER A 279 6.31 7.11 7.76
N VAL A 280 5.21 6.78 8.40
CA VAL A 280 4.75 7.37 9.67
C VAL A 280 4.72 6.28 10.74
N TYR A 281 5.34 6.57 11.87
CA TYR A 281 5.27 5.77 13.08
C TYR A 281 4.63 6.62 14.17
N ALA A 282 3.46 6.26 14.64
CA ALA A 282 2.74 6.97 15.70
C ALA A 282 2.34 6.03 16.83
N ALA A 283 2.25 6.55 18.06
CA ALA A 283 1.71 5.83 19.21
C ALA A 283 1.43 6.81 20.38
N PRO A 284 0.34 6.56 21.15
CA PRO A 284 -0.83 5.74 20.82
C PRO A 284 -1.64 6.36 19.70
N TRP A 285 -2.56 5.61 19.07
CA TRP A 285 -3.38 6.11 17.97
C TRP A 285 -4.70 6.76 18.40
N HIS A 286 -4.92 6.93 19.67
CA HIS A 286 -6.20 7.40 20.21
C HIS A 286 -6.05 8.49 21.29
N LEU A 287 -7.10 9.29 21.45
CA LEU A 287 -7.35 10.15 22.58
C LEU A 287 -8.55 9.56 23.32
N ASP A 288 -8.28 8.79 24.36
CA ASP A 288 -9.28 8.02 25.11
C ASP A 288 -10.24 7.28 24.15
N GLU A 289 -11.55 7.31 24.41
CA GLU A 289 -12.59 6.78 23.52
C GLU A 289 -13.26 7.88 22.67
N GLN A 290 -12.65 9.07 22.63
CA GLN A 290 -13.18 10.22 21.90
C GLN A 290 -12.72 10.26 20.44
N LEU A 291 -11.44 9.94 20.19
CA LEU A 291 -10.83 10.06 18.86
C LEU A 291 -9.82 8.93 18.60
N LEU A 292 -9.84 8.39 17.37
CA LEU A 292 -8.93 7.35 16.90
C LEU A 292 -8.34 7.70 15.52
N LEU A 293 -7.06 7.44 15.31
CA LEU A 293 -6.39 7.47 13.99
C LEU A 293 -6.45 6.10 13.34
N ILE A 294 -6.73 6.01 12.03
CA ILE A 294 -6.68 4.79 11.24
C ILE A 294 -5.96 5.02 9.90
N GLY A 295 -5.46 3.94 9.30
CA GLY A 295 -4.80 3.96 8.00
C GLY A 295 -3.60 4.90 7.97
N ASP A 296 -3.41 5.62 6.85
CA ASP A 296 -2.25 6.50 6.66
C ASP A 296 -2.12 7.61 7.72
N ALA A 297 -3.21 7.99 8.40
CA ALA A 297 -3.15 8.93 9.51
C ALA A 297 -2.33 8.39 10.69
N ALA A 298 -2.37 7.08 10.91
CA ALA A 298 -1.67 6.37 11.97
C ALA A 298 -0.31 5.78 11.53
N HIS A 299 -0.24 5.22 10.29
CA HIS A 299 0.88 4.41 9.85
C HIS A 299 1.10 4.45 8.33
N ALA A 300 1.14 5.64 7.72
CA ALA A 300 1.50 5.76 6.30
C ALA A 300 2.82 5.03 6.01
N MET A 301 2.93 4.44 4.82
CA MET A 301 4.09 3.66 4.41
C MET A 301 4.47 3.92 2.96
N VAL A 302 5.74 3.65 2.63
CA VAL A 302 6.22 3.67 1.25
C VAL A 302 5.52 2.57 0.42
N PRO A 303 5.29 2.78 -0.90
CA PRO A 303 4.37 1.93 -1.69
C PRO A 303 4.95 0.59 -2.15
N PHE A 304 6.20 0.28 -1.87
CA PHE A 304 6.95 -0.81 -2.50
C PHE A 304 6.40 -2.22 -2.22
N HIS A 305 5.64 -2.42 -1.17
CA HIS A 305 4.95 -3.69 -0.92
C HIS A 305 3.49 -3.70 -1.42
N GLY A 306 2.95 -2.54 -1.81
CA GLY A 306 1.55 -2.40 -2.24
C GLY A 306 0.52 -2.62 -1.13
N GLN A 307 0.90 -2.44 0.16
CA GLN A 307 0.04 -2.83 1.29
C GLN A 307 -0.62 -1.66 2.04
N GLY A 308 -0.31 -0.40 1.73
CA GLY A 308 -0.88 0.74 2.48
C GLY A 308 -2.42 0.73 2.52
N MET A 309 -3.06 0.60 1.36
CA MET A 309 -4.53 0.50 1.27
C MET A 309 -5.07 -0.78 1.94
N ASN A 310 -4.44 -1.93 1.69
CA ASN A 310 -4.88 -3.21 2.25
C ASN A 310 -4.82 -3.21 3.79
N CYS A 311 -3.76 -2.64 4.36
CA CYS A 311 -3.60 -2.46 5.80
C CYS A 311 -4.68 -1.51 6.37
N ALA A 312 -4.94 -0.38 5.70
CA ALA A 312 -5.98 0.56 6.11
C ALA A 312 -7.40 -0.03 6.02
N PHE A 313 -7.66 -0.88 5.04
CA PHE A 313 -8.93 -1.60 4.92
C PHE A 313 -9.08 -2.69 6.00
N GLU A 314 -7.99 -3.38 6.33
CA GLU A 314 -7.97 -4.30 7.46
C GLU A 314 -8.19 -3.57 8.79
N ASP A 315 -7.66 -2.35 8.96
CA ASP A 315 -7.96 -1.49 10.11
C ASP A 315 -9.47 -1.25 10.25
N CYS A 316 -10.14 -0.90 9.14
CA CYS A 316 -11.58 -0.66 9.14
C CYS A 316 -12.35 -1.90 9.61
N ARG A 317 -11.98 -3.08 9.11
CA ARG A 317 -12.61 -4.35 9.47
C ARG A 317 -12.41 -4.70 10.95
N ILE A 318 -11.18 -4.61 11.44
CA ILE A 318 -10.85 -4.94 12.84
C ILE A 318 -11.50 -3.92 13.79
N LEU A 319 -11.50 -2.63 13.44
CA LEU A 319 -12.19 -1.63 14.26
C LEU A 319 -13.71 -1.87 14.31
N ASP A 320 -14.33 -2.25 13.19
CA ASP A 320 -15.74 -2.62 13.14
C ASP A 320 -16.05 -3.81 14.06
N GLU A 321 -15.22 -4.85 14.06
CA GLU A 321 -15.34 -6.01 14.96
C GLU A 321 -15.22 -5.61 16.44
N LEU A 322 -14.21 -4.79 16.79
CA LEU A 322 -13.98 -4.32 18.16
C LEU A 322 -15.09 -3.39 18.68
N LEU A 323 -15.72 -2.61 17.80
CA LEU A 323 -16.87 -1.78 18.16
C LEU A 323 -18.14 -2.61 18.36
N ALA A 324 -18.24 -3.76 17.70
CA ALA A 324 -19.41 -4.63 17.75
C ALA A 324 -19.37 -5.66 18.91
N ASP A 325 -18.20 -5.95 19.48
CA ASP A 325 -18.03 -6.99 20.53
C ASP A 325 -18.55 -6.57 21.91
N GLY A 326 -18.94 -5.29 22.07
CA GLY A 326 -19.51 -4.75 23.32
C GLY A 326 -18.53 -4.61 24.48
N GLN A 327 -17.25 -4.89 24.26
CA GLN A 327 -16.21 -4.75 25.30
C GLN A 327 -15.77 -3.28 25.44
N PRO A 328 -15.37 -2.86 26.65
CA PRO A 328 -14.90 -1.48 26.87
C PRO A 328 -13.58 -1.19 26.16
N GLY A 329 -13.33 0.08 25.87
CA GLY A 329 -12.08 0.58 25.34
C GLY A 329 -11.73 0.11 23.93
N PRO A 330 -12.64 0.09 22.94
CA PRO A 330 -12.35 -0.38 21.59
C PRO A 330 -11.22 0.38 20.91
N PHE A 331 -11.04 1.68 21.16
CA PHE A 331 -9.99 2.48 20.55
C PHE A 331 -8.60 2.15 21.13
N ALA A 332 -8.50 1.99 22.44
CA ALA A 332 -7.25 1.56 23.09
C ALA A 332 -6.86 0.13 22.68
N ARG A 333 -7.84 -0.78 22.63
CA ARG A 333 -7.64 -2.16 22.19
C ARG A 333 -7.20 -2.23 20.73
N PHE A 334 -7.84 -1.46 19.85
CA PHE A 334 -7.45 -1.34 18.45
C PHE A 334 -6.00 -0.88 18.31
N SER A 335 -5.62 0.22 18.95
CA SER A 335 -4.26 0.75 18.90
C SER A 335 -3.23 -0.28 19.35
N THR A 336 -3.51 -1.00 20.46
CA THR A 336 -2.60 -2.03 21.00
C THR A 336 -2.49 -3.24 20.08
N GLN A 337 -3.60 -3.70 19.52
CA GLN A 337 -3.65 -4.89 18.67
C GLN A 337 -3.04 -4.67 17.30
N ARG A 338 -3.32 -3.51 16.67
CA ARG A 338 -2.93 -3.24 15.28
C ARG A 338 -1.52 -2.70 15.12
N LYS A 339 -0.99 -1.99 16.13
CA LYS A 339 0.32 -1.36 16.01
C LYS A 339 1.46 -2.33 15.65
N PRO A 340 1.59 -3.52 16.26
CA PRO A 340 2.64 -4.46 15.88
C PRO A 340 2.57 -4.90 14.40
N ASP A 341 1.37 -5.09 13.87
CA ASP A 341 1.16 -5.46 12.47
C ASP A 341 1.47 -4.28 11.53
N ALA A 342 1.02 -3.08 11.87
CA ALA A 342 1.30 -1.89 11.08
C ALA A 342 2.82 -1.59 11.04
N ASP A 343 3.51 -1.65 12.17
CA ASP A 343 4.96 -1.46 12.22
C ASP A 343 5.70 -2.52 11.37
N ALA A 344 5.23 -3.76 11.42
CA ALA A 344 5.81 -4.85 10.64
C ALA A 344 5.65 -4.65 9.14
N ILE A 345 4.49 -4.21 8.66
CA ILE A 345 4.30 -3.98 7.22
C ILE A 345 5.02 -2.71 6.74
N VAL A 346 5.12 -1.66 7.57
CA VAL A 346 5.95 -0.49 7.28
C VAL A 346 7.41 -0.92 7.09
N GLN A 347 7.94 -1.76 7.98
CA GLN A 347 9.30 -2.30 7.86
C GLN A 347 9.45 -3.15 6.59
N MET A 348 8.53 -4.08 6.32
CA MET A 348 8.60 -4.92 5.11
C MET A 348 8.51 -4.10 3.82
N ALA A 349 7.80 -2.97 3.82
CA ALA A 349 7.74 -2.08 2.66
C ALA A 349 9.09 -1.41 2.38
N LEU A 350 9.84 -1.02 3.42
CA LEU A 350 11.19 -0.49 3.28
C LEU A 350 12.20 -1.57 2.83
N GLU A 351 12.12 -2.78 3.39
CA GLU A 351 12.94 -3.91 2.97
C GLU A 351 12.70 -4.26 1.49
N ASN A 352 11.44 -4.25 1.04
CA ASN A 352 11.08 -4.53 -0.35
C ASN A 352 11.58 -3.46 -1.33
N HIS A 353 11.76 -2.21 -0.90
CA HIS A 353 12.42 -1.18 -1.71
C HIS A 353 13.84 -1.58 -2.10
N ALA A 354 14.65 -1.98 -1.13
CA ALA A 354 16.02 -2.43 -1.37
C ALA A 354 16.03 -3.69 -2.26
N GLU A 355 15.12 -4.63 -2.02
CA GLU A 355 14.98 -5.85 -2.83
C GLU A 355 14.65 -5.52 -4.30
N MET A 356 13.65 -4.68 -4.56
CA MET A 356 13.23 -4.32 -5.92
C MET A 356 14.26 -3.50 -6.68
N SER A 357 15.04 -2.67 -5.97
CA SER A 357 16.04 -1.80 -6.59
C SER A 357 17.33 -2.52 -6.98
N ASP A 358 17.81 -3.46 -6.14
CA ASP A 358 19.16 -4.03 -6.25
C ASP A 358 19.21 -5.55 -6.36
N SER A 359 18.40 -6.27 -5.56
CA SER A 359 18.63 -7.70 -5.29
C SER A 359 18.20 -8.62 -6.43
N VAL A 360 17.26 -8.18 -7.28
CA VAL A 360 16.67 -8.99 -8.37
C VAL A 360 17.73 -9.43 -9.41
N ARG A 361 18.89 -8.78 -9.43
CA ARG A 361 20.03 -9.05 -10.35
C ARG A 361 21.02 -10.10 -9.83
N SER A 362 20.93 -10.50 -8.55
CA SER A 362 21.88 -11.43 -7.92
C SER A 362 21.55 -12.89 -8.23
N ALA A 363 22.55 -13.66 -8.67
CA ALA A 363 22.42 -15.10 -8.86
C ALA A 363 21.99 -15.83 -7.57
N ARG A 364 22.50 -15.38 -6.42
CA ARG A 364 22.13 -15.91 -5.10
C ARG A 364 20.66 -15.65 -4.79
N PHE A 365 20.15 -14.47 -5.08
CA PHE A 365 18.74 -14.12 -4.89
C PHE A 365 17.83 -15.00 -5.74
N ASN A 366 18.17 -15.22 -7.01
CA ASN A 366 17.40 -16.10 -7.90
C ASN A 366 17.38 -17.55 -7.38
N LEU A 367 18.53 -18.07 -6.91
CA LEU A 367 18.61 -19.37 -6.28
C LEU A 367 17.74 -19.45 -5.00
N GLN A 368 17.82 -18.46 -4.12
CA GLN A 368 16.99 -18.41 -2.90
C GLN A 368 15.51 -18.42 -3.20
N ARG A 369 15.09 -17.70 -4.25
CA ARG A 369 13.71 -17.71 -4.71
C ARG A 369 13.28 -19.07 -5.22
N GLU A 370 14.11 -19.75 -6.00
CA GLU A 370 13.86 -21.13 -6.46
C GLU A 370 13.72 -22.08 -5.27
N LEU A 371 14.67 -22.01 -4.31
CA LEU A 371 14.65 -22.84 -3.11
C LEU A 371 13.43 -22.58 -2.23
N ALA A 372 13.00 -21.33 -2.08
CA ALA A 372 11.79 -20.98 -1.35
C ALA A 372 10.54 -21.63 -1.95
N LEU A 373 10.42 -21.66 -3.28
CA LEU A 373 9.32 -22.35 -3.97
C LEU A 373 9.39 -23.87 -3.78
N GLN A 374 10.59 -24.45 -3.79
CA GLN A 374 10.76 -25.90 -3.51
C GLN A 374 10.40 -26.23 -2.07
N LEU A 375 10.84 -25.41 -1.09
CA LEU A 375 10.49 -25.59 0.32
C LEU A 375 8.98 -25.46 0.57
N GLN A 376 8.32 -24.53 -0.10
CA GLN A 376 6.86 -24.39 -0.04
C GLN A 376 6.15 -25.67 -0.53
N ARG A 377 6.59 -26.27 -1.65
CA ARG A 377 6.01 -27.54 -2.16
C ARG A 377 6.22 -28.70 -1.20
N ARG A 378 7.39 -28.77 -0.56
CA ARG A 378 7.75 -29.85 0.35
C ARG A 378 7.07 -29.71 1.71
N HIS A 379 6.88 -28.47 2.18
CA HIS A 379 6.37 -28.13 3.52
C HIS A 379 5.27 -27.05 3.45
N PRO A 380 4.14 -27.27 2.77
CA PRO A 380 3.14 -26.23 2.51
C PRO A 380 2.51 -25.65 3.76
N GLN A 381 2.52 -26.39 4.88
CA GLN A 381 2.01 -25.92 6.17
C GLN A 381 3.07 -25.18 7.02
N HIS A 382 4.36 -25.38 6.73
CA HIS A 382 5.45 -24.79 7.52
C HIS A 382 6.13 -23.62 6.79
N PHE A 383 6.34 -23.76 5.48
CA PHE A 383 7.06 -22.81 4.68
C PHE A 383 6.14 -22.15 3.64
N VAL A 384 5.50 -21.04 4.03
CA VAL A 384 4.78 -20.15 3.12
C VAL A 384 5.65 -18.91 2.91
N PRO A 385 6.10 -18.58 1.70
CA PRO A 385 6.95 -17.42 1.47
C PRO A 385 6.38 -16.13 2.07
N ARG A 386 7.27 -15.27 2.61
CA ARG A 386 6.86 -14.01 3.27
C ARG A 386 5.91 -13.17 2.42
N TYR A 387 6.21 -13.03 1.12
CA TYR A 387 5.36 -12.28 0.21
C TYR A 387 3.94 -12.88 0.11
N SER A 388 3.84 -14.20 0.03
CA SER A 388 2.54 -14.90 -0.02
C SER A 388 1.75 -14.76 1.28
N MET A 389 2.42 -14.84 2.45
CA MET A 389 1.77 -14.58 3.75
C MET A 389 1.17 -13.17 3.82
N VAL A 390 1.90 -12.17 3.35
CA VAL A 390 1.45 -10.77 3.37
C VAL A 390 0.31 -10.54 2.38
N THR A 391 0.40 -11.12 1.19
CA THR A 391 -0.43 -10.75 0.04
C THR A 391 -1.69 -11.60 -0.10
N PHE A 392 -1.61 -12.91 0.18
CA PHE A 392 -2.69 -13.86 -0.08
C PHE A 392 -3.32 -14.46 1.18
N ARG A 393 -2.70 -14.28 2.36
CA ARG A 393 -3.15 -14.89 3.61
C ARG A 393 -3.62 -13.80 4.57
N ASP A 394 -4.91 -13.49 4.53
CA ASP A 394 -5.56 -12.51 5.42
C ASP A 394 -5.82 -13.02 6.85
N ASP A 395 -5.55 -14.30 7.07
CA ASP A 395 -5.57 -14.99 8.37
C ASP A 395 -4.23 -14.90 9.13
N ILE A 396 -3.14 -14.50 8.45
CA ILE A 396 -1.81 -14.37 9.06
C ILE A 396 -1.48 -12.89 9.28
N GLY A 397 -1.31 -12.43 10.53
CA GLY A 397 -0.92 -11.05 10.86
C GLY A 397 0.43 -10.65 10.22
N TYR A 398 0.61 -9.38 9.92
CA TYR A 398 1.86 -8.86 9.32
C TYR A 398 3.08 -9.07 10.23
N ALA A 399 2.93 -8.94 11.56
CA ALA A 399 3.99 -9.21 12.51
C ALA A 399 4.44 -10.68 12.47
N THR A 400 3.48 -11.60 12.36
CA THR A 400 3.76 -13.02 12.16
C THR A 400 4.49 -13.27 10.85
N ALA A 401 4.03 -12.67 9.75
CA ALA A 401 4.66 -12.79 8.43
C ALA A 401 6.11 -12.27 8.44
N LEU A 402 6.37 -11.13 9.09
CA LEU A 402 7.72 -10.58 9.25
C LEU A 402 8.63 -11.52 10.03
N ASN A 403 8.19 -12.00 11.21
CA ASN A 403 8.98 -12.85 12.08
C ASN A 403 9.29 -14.20 11.42
N ARG A 404 8.29 -14.84 10.82
CA ARG A 404 8.50 -16.08 10.06
C ARG A 404 9.40 -15.88 8.85
N GLY A 405 9.20 -14.77 8.12
CA GLY A 405 10.03 -14.42 6.97
C GLY A 405 11.52 -14.26 7.32
N ARG A 406 11.84 -13.77 8.53
CA ARG A 406 13.22 -13.71 9.03
C ARG A 406 13.82 -15.11 9.23
N VAL A 407 13.08 -16.03 9.82
CA VAL A 407 13.53 -17.43 9.99
C VAL A 407 13.68 -18.11 8.63
N GLN A 408 12.75 -17.88 7.71
CA GLN A 408 12.84 -18.40 6.35
C GLN A 408 14.06 -17.85 5.59
N GLN A 409 14.36 -16.56 5.75
CA GLN A 409 15.53 -15.94 5.13
C GLN A 409 16.83 -16.53 5.70
N GLN A 410 16.91 -16.74 7.01
CA GLN A 410 18.06 -17.40 7.63
C GLN A 410 18.29 -18.80 7.06
N LEU A 411 17.24 -19.61 6.91
CA LEU A 411 17.33 -20.91 6.26
C LEU A 411 17.87 -20.81 4.83
N LEU A 412 17.32 -19.88 4.02
CA LEU A 412 17.77 -19.66 2.64
C LEU A 412 19.23 -19.15 2.56
N ASP A 413 19.62 -18.29 3.51
CA ASP A 413 21.01 -17.81 3.59
C ASP A 413 21.98 -18.94 3.90
N GLU A 414 21.64 -19.85 4.83
CA GLU A 414 22.41 -21.03 5.15
C GLU A 414 22.48 -22.00 3.97
N MET A 415 21.34 -22.24 3.28
CA MET A 415 21.26 -23.12 2.10
C MET A 415 22.10 -22.60 0.93
N THR A 416 22.36 -21.31 0.84
CA THR A 416 23.03 -20.65 -0.28
C THR A 416 24.39 -20.07 0.10
N LEU A 417 25.03 -20.60 1.17
CA LEU A 417 26.39 -20.25 1.51
C LEU A 417 27.33 -20.63 0.37
N PRO A 418 28.17 -19.69 -0.15
CA PRO A 418 29.13 -20.01 -1.19
C PRO A 418 30.19 -21.01 -0.69
N ALA A 419 30.65 -21.88 -1.58
CA ALA A 419 31.82 -22.73 -1.32
C ALA A 419 33.10 -21.88 -1.23
N HIS A 420 34.22 -22.51 -0.85
CA HIS A 420 35.54 -21.84 -0.72
C HIS A 420 36.01 -21.16 -2.01
N ASP A 421 35.60 -21.64 -3.17
CA ASP A 421 35.90 -21.08 -4.49
C ASP A 421 34.90 -19.98 -4.91
N GLY A 422 33.98 -19.62 -4.04
CA GLY A 422 32.95 -18.61 -4.31
C GLY A 422 31.74 -19.11 -5.12
N SER A 423 31.73 -20.39 -5.52
CA SER A 423 30.59 -20.97 -6.24
C SER A 423 29.36 -21.12 -5.35
N LEU A 424 28.15 -20.87 -5.91
CA LEU A 424 26.91 -21.13 -5.22
C LEU A 424 26.51 -22.62 -5.36
N PRO A 425 25.86 -23.21 -4.35
CA PRO A 425 25.29 -24.53 -4.48
C PRO A 425 24.19 -24.55 -5.55
N THR A 426 23.86 -25.72 -6.05
CA THR A 426 22.69 -25.95 -6.89
C THR A 426 21.61 -26.64 -6.08
N ALA A 427 20.36 -26.49 -6.45
CA ALA A 427 19.25 -27.21 -5.78
C ALA A 427 19.46 -28.74 -5.74
N ALA A 428 20.14 -29.29 -6.76
CA ALA A 428 20.45 -30.72 -6.84
C ALA A 428 21.58 -31.16 -5.88
N SER A 429 22.45 -30.27 -5.48
CA SER A 429 23.60 -30.55 -4.57
C SER A 429 23.24 -30.47 -3.09
N LEU A 430 22.03 -30.00 -2.75
CA LEU A 430 21.60 -29.81 -1.36
C LEU A 430 21.19 -31.16 -0.70
N ASP A 431 21.55 -31.34 0.57
CA ASP A 431 21.01 -32.39 1.42
C ASP A 431 19.60 -32.06 1.87
N TRP A 432 18.62 -32.44 1.06
CA TRP A 432 17.21 -32.16 1.32
C TRP A 432 16.68 -32.81 2.61
N ALA A 433 17.21 -33.96 3.04
CA ALA A 433 16.79 -34.59 4.30
C ALA A 433 17.19 -33.72 5.49
N HIS A 434 18.39 -33.14 5.46
CA HIS A 434 18.83 -32.17 6.45
C HIS A 434 17.92 -30.93 6.46
N TRP A 435 17.65 -30.32 5.30
CA TRP A 435 16.88 -29.06 5.22
C TRP A 435 15.40 -29.27 5.57
N ASP A 436 14.79 -30.40 5.20
CA ASP A 436 13.43 -30.76 5.61
C ASP A 436 13.32 -30.82 7.15
N ALA A 437 14.32 -31.41 7.83
CA ALA A 437 14.38 -31.43 9.30
C ALA A 437 14.56 -30.01 9.88
N GLN A 438 15.38 -29.15 9.27
CA GLN A 438 15.57 -27.76 9.71
C GLN A 438 14.28 -26.94 9.58
N VAL A 439 13.54 -27.10 8.48
CA VAL A 439 12.27 -26.41 8.28
C VAL A 439 11.26 -26.76 9.37
N THR A 440 11.06 -28.06 9.62
CA THR A 440 10.10 -28.53 10.63
C THR A 440 10.52 -28.19 12.07
N ALA A 441 11.82 -28.09 12.33
CA ALA A 441 12.35 -27.71 13.65
C ALA A 441 12.21 -26.20 13.94
N ARG A 442 12.34 -25.34 12.92
CA ARG A 442 12.38 -23.88 13.10
C ARG A 442 11.06 -23.18 12.79
N LEU A 443 10.18 -23.81 12.02
CA LEU A 443 8.89 -23.23 11.59
C LEU A 443 7.76 -24.15 12.04
N THR A 444 6.91 -23.68 12.94
CA THR A 444 5.68 -24.37 13.31
C THR A 444 4.67 -24.35 12.15
N PRO A 445 3.72 -25.29 12.06
CA PRO A 445 2.61 -25.18 11.09
C PRO A 445 1.84 -23.86 11.22
N LEU A 446 1.34 -23.35 10.09
CA LEU A 446 0.47 -22.17 10.01
C LEU A 446 -0.99 -22.57 10.10
#